data_4bc0e6ca0313d534ed1850bed471b74b
#
_entry.id   4bc0e6ca0313d534ed1850bed471b74b
#
_cell.length_a   1.000
_cell.length_b   1.000
_cell.length_c   1.000
_cell.angle_alpha   90.00
_cell.angle_beta   90.00
_cell.angle_gamma   90.00
#
_symmetry.space_group_name_H-M   'P 1'
#
loop_
_entity.id
_entity.type
_entity.pdbx_description
1 polymer ?
#
loop_
_entity_poly.entity_id
_entity_poly.type
_entity_poly.pdbx_seq_one_letter_code
_entity_poly.pdbx_strand_id
1 'polypeptide(L)'
;MIKNNKIILIVISAVVAIVVFFSFSSSKKTIDVRQGQIRMIETMVQLCAVDLYNEVPVRDTINNKEIFGIQKQKGSVSFDLENMVMDTDGDTVKITLSPEIVELYEATEDNSWEVIDEKGLSLFTKDKLNNDEENTVKANIKQKSRKMLYRNGVIERARAEGAVNLQKLMEKVYRKPVKVIDPTPKGAYYDEFK
;
A
#
# COMPACT_ATOMS: atom_id res chain seq x y z
N MET A 1 -66.49 -34.83 -15.28
CA MET A 1 -65.86 -33.63 -15.78
C MET A 1 -64.88 -32.94 -14.79
N ILE A 2 -64.92 -33.23 -13.50
CA ILE A 2 -64.12 -32.55 -12.45
C ILE A 2 -62.68 -33.11 -12.30
N LYS A 3 -62.45 -34.35 -12.79
CA LYS A 3 -61.15 -35.03 -12.61
C LYS A 3 -60.04 -34.46 -13.52
N ASN A 4 -60.37 -33.95 -14.70
CA ASN A 4 -59.42 -33.43 -15.64
C ASN A 4 -58.88 -32.02 -15.24
N ASN A 5 -59.72 -31.21 -14.57
CA ASN A 5 -59.29 -29.89 -14.14
C ASN A 5 -58.20 -29.91 -13.05
N LYS A 6 -58.24 -30.93 -12.16
CA LYS A 6 -57.21 -31.13 -11.14
C LYS A 6 -55.84 -31.50 -11.74
N ILE A 7 -55.86 -32.35 -12.78
CA ILE A 7 -54.64 -32.75 -13.48
C ILE A 7 -54.02 -31.56 -14.22
N ILE A 8 -54.84 -30.74 -14.88
CA ILE A 8 -54.38 -29.51 -15.56
C ILE A 8 -53.76 -28.54 -14.57
N LEU A 9 -54.34 -28.37 -13.39
CA LEU A 9 -53.85 -27.45 -12.35
C LEU A 9 -52.51 -27.93 -11.78
N ILE A 10 -52.31 -29.24 -11.62
CA ILE A 10 -51.02 -29.81 -11.18
C ILE A 10 -49.94 -29.63 -12.25
N VAL A 11 -50.28 -29.82 -13.53
CA VAL A 11 -49.30 -29.61 -14.60
C VAL A 11 -48.90 -28.12 -14.72
N ILE A 12 -49.85 -27.20 -14.61
CA ILE A 12 -49.56 -25.78 -14.63
C ILE A 12 -48.67 -25.38 -13.43
N SER A 13 -48.95 -25.87 -12.22
CA SER A 13 -48.12 -25.58 -11.05
C SER A 13 -46.71 -26.15 -11.16
N ALA A 14 -46.56 -27.34 -11.76
CA ALA A 14 -45.24 -27.93 -12.02
C ALA A 14 -44.42 -27.11 -13.05
N VAL A 15 -45.08 -26.65 -14.12
CA VAL A 15 -44.42 -25.81 -15.13
C VAL A 15 -44.02 -24.48 -14.53
N VAL A 16 -44.86 -23.83 -13.74
CA VAL A 16 -44.52 -22.57 -13.04
C VAL A 16 -43.37 -22.79 -12.07
N ALA A 17 -43.34 -23.89 -11.30
CA ALA A 17 -42.26 -24.22 -10.40
C ALA A 17 -40.93 -24.43 -11.14
N ILE A 18 -40.95 -25.08 -12.30
CA ILE A 18 -39.77 -25.28 -13.16
C ILE A 18 -39.26 -23.95 -13.71
N VAL A 19 -40.16 -23.09 -14.20
CA VAL A 19 -39.77 -21.76 -14.71
C VAL A 19 -39.20 -20.89 -13.63
N VAL A 20 -39.78 -20.88 -12.43
CA VAL A 20 -39.24 -20.15 -11.28
C VAL A 20 -37.88 -20.73 -10.85
N PHE A 21 -37.75 -22.07 -10.82
CA PHE A 21 -36.46 -22.69 -10.47
C PHE A 21 -35.37 -22.40 -11.49
N PHE A 22 -35.66 -22.40 -12.78
CA PHE A 22 -34.72 -22.00 -13.82
C PHE A 22 -34.42 -20.49 -13.81
N SER A 23 -35.39 -19.65 -13.47
CA SER A 23 -35.16 -18.21 -13.31
C SER A 23 -34.31 -17.89 -12.10
N PHE A 24 -34.43 -18.62 -11.01
CA PHE A 24 -33.56 -18.49 -9.83
C PHE A 24 -32.19 -19.18 -9.99
N SER A 25 -32.13 -20.28 -10.76
CA SER A 25 -30.87 -20.98 -11.04
C SER A 25 -30.05 -20.31 -12.12
N SER A 26 -30.64 -19.43 -12.91
CA SER A 26 -29.94 -18.46 -13.78
C SER A 26 -29.50 -17.22 -13.02
N SER A 27 -29.15 -17.38 -11.77
CA SER A 27 -28.19 -16.48 -11.13
C SER A 27 -26.89 -16.62 -11.93
N LYS A 28 -26.84 -15.91 -13.07
CA LYS A 28 -25.59 -15.64 -13.79
C LYS A 28 -24.60 -15.26 -12.70
N LYS A 29 -23.59 -16.10 -12.46
CA LYS A 29 -22.32 -15.63 -12.01
C LYS A 29 -21.85 -14.64 -13.07
N THR A 30 -22.34 -13.43 -13.02
CA THR A 30 -21.63 -12.27 -13.49
C THR A 30 -20.41 -12.31 -12.57
N ILE A 31 -19.38 -13.00 -13.04
CA ILE A 31 -18.03 -12.72 -12.57
C ILE A 31 -17.98 -11.23 -12.73
N ASP A 32 -18.06 -10.52 -11.62
CA ASP A 32 -18.02 -9.08 -11.64
C ASP A 32 -16.65 -8.76 -12.20
N VAL A 33 -16.63 -8.44 -13.49
CA VAL A 33 -15.42 -8.07 -14.22
C VAL A 33 -14.72 -6.95 -13.45
N ARG A 34 -15.49 -6.10 -12.78
CA ARG A 34 -14.99 -5.10 -11.83
C ARG A 34 -14.22 -5.71 -10.67
N GLN A 35 -14.73 -6.76 -9.99
CA GLN A 35 -13.98 -7.38 -8.88
C GLN A 35 -12.71 -8.08 -9.36
N GLY A 36 -12.75 -8.68 -10.55
CA GLY A 36 -11.54 -9.24 -11.17
C GLY A 36 -10.53 -8.16 -11.54
N GLN A 37 -10.99 -7.03 -12.07
CA GLN A 37 -10.15 -5.87 -12.37
C GLN A 37 -9.59 -5.23 -11.09
N ILE A 38 -10.40 -5.04 -10.05
CA ILE A 38 -9.97 -4.49 -8.76
C ILE A 38 -8.89 -5.37 -8.14
N ARG A 39 -9.08 -6.69 -8.08
CA ARG A 39 -8.04 -7.61 -7.56
C ARG A 39 -6.77 -7.61 -8.41
N MET A 40 -6.89 -7.49 -9.72
CA MET A 40 -5.73 -7.38 -10.60
C MET A 40 -5.00 -6.05 -10.34
N ILE A 41 -5.71 -4.96 -10.14
CA ILE A 41 -5.18 -3.65 -9.80
C ILE A 41 -4.49 -3.69 -8.43
N GLU A 42 -5.12 -4.24 -7.39
CA GLU A 42 -4.51 -4.41 -6.06
C GLU A 42 -3.21 -5.22 -6.12
N THR A 43 -3.19 -6.31 -6.90
CA THR A 43 -1.98 -7.10 -7.11
C THR A 43 -0.91 -6.31 -7.87
N MET A 44 -1.30 -5.47 -8.82
CA MET A 44 -0.39 -4.57 -9.53
C MET A 44 0.21 -3.50 -8.63
N VAL A 45 -0.57 -2.93 -7.70
CA VAL A 45 -0.07 -1.97 -6.69
C VAL A 45 1.07 -2.60 -5.88
N GLN A 46 0.86 -3.81 -5.39
CA GLN A 46 1.89 -4.54 -4.63
C GLN A 46 3.14 -4.82 -5.45
N LEU A 47 3.00 -5.13 -6.74
CA LEU A 47 4.13 -5.39 -7.64
C LEU A 47 4.93 -4.14 -8.01
N CYS A 48 4.35 -2.96 -7.84
CA CYS A 48 5.04 -1.68 -8.08
C CYS A 48 5.65 -1.09 -6.81
N ALA A 49 5.43 -1.73 -5.66
CA ALA A 49 6.01 -1.30 -4.40
C ALA A 49 7.52 -1.61 -4.35
N VAL A 50 8.26 -0.74 -3.72
CA VAL A 50 9.67 -0.93 -3.38
C VAL A 50 9.78 -1.08 -1.88
N ASP A 51 10.31 -2.21 -1.44
CA ASP A 51 10.50 -2.47 -0.02
C ASP A 51 11.65 -1.61 0.55
N LEU A 52 11.44 -1.12 1.74
CA LEU A 52 12.40 -0.35 2.50
C LEU A 52 12.82 -1.11 3.75
N TYR A 53 14.11 -1.13 3.99
CA TYR A 53 14.69 -1.55 5.27
C TYR A 53 15.68 -0.49 5.72
N ASN A 54 15.55 -0.04 6.96
CA ASN A 54 16.38 1.03 7.50
C ASN A 54 16.74 0.76 8.95
N GLU A 55 18.02 0.92 9.30
CA GLU A 55 18.49 0.96 10.68
C GLU A 55 18.79 2.41 11.04
N VAL A 56 18.04 2.93 11.99
CA VAL A 56 18.10 4.33 12.37
C VAL A 56 18.79 4.46 13.72
N PRO A 57 19.99 5.07 13.77
CA PRO A 57 20.57 5.46 15.04
C PRO A 57 19.70 6.55 15.68
N VAL A 58 19.36 6.33 16.91
CA VAL A 58 18.47 7.19 17.69
C VAL A 58 19.30 7.94 18.72
N ARG A 59 19.21 9.26 18.66
CA ARG A 59 19.60 10.13 19.75
C ARG A 59 18.50 11.15 19.96
N ASP A 60 17.85 11.09 21.10
CA ASP A 60 16.76 12.00 21.43
C ASP A 60 16.80 12.38 22.90
N THR A 61 16.13 13.47 23.25
CA THR A 61 16.00 13.93 24.64
C THR A 61 14.53 14.18 24.93
N ILE A 62 14.01 13.52 25.96
CA ILE A 62 12.63 13.66 26.41
C ILE A 62 12.59 13.79 27.94
N ASN A 63 11.85 14.77 28.45
CA ASN A 63 11.67 15.00 29.89
C ASN A 63 12.99 14.97 30.71
N ASN A 64 14.01 15.65 30.20
CA ASN A 64 15.37 15.66 30.80
C ASN A 64 16.02 14.25 30.89
N LYS A 65 15.70 13.38 29.96
CA LYS A 65 16.39 12.10 29.76
C LYS A 65 16.95 12.04 28.35
N GLU A 66 18.19 11.66 28.24
CA GLU A 66 18.84 11.41 26.95
C GLU A 66 18.80 9.91 26.67
N ILE A 67 18.43 9.54 25.43
CA ILE A 67 18.45 8.17 24.94
C ILE A 67 19.36 8.05 23.74
N PHE A 68 20.12 6.98 23.72
CA PHE A 68 20.87 6.52 22.57
C PHE A 68 20.52 5.08 22.25
N GLY A 69 20.16 4.79 21.00
CA GLY A 69 19.72 3.45 20.60
C GLY A 69 19.72 3.27 19.08
N ILE A 70 19.20 2.14 18.66
CA ILE A 70 18.99 1.80 17.25
C ILE A 70 17.56 1.34 17.07
N GLN A 71 16.87 1.84 16.05
CA GLN A 71 15.58 1.33 15.63
C GLN A 71 15.67 0.76 14.22
N LYS A 72 15.26 -0.50 14.07
CA LYS A 72 15.07 -1.13 12.75
C LYS A 72 13.67 -0.84 12.25
N GLN A 73 13.59 -0.36 11.04
CA GLN A 73 12.33 -0.01 10.38
C GLN A 73 12.20 -0.76 9.08
N LYS A 74 10.98 -1.19 8.80
CA LYS A 74 10.55 -1.71 7.50
C LYS A 74 9.51 -0.79 6.92
N GLY A 75 9.32 -0.87 5.64
CA GLY A 75 8.30 -0.09 4.97
C GLY A 75 8.25 -0.37 3.48
N SER A 76 7.48 0.43 2.80
CA SER A 76 7.37 0.37 1.35
C SER A 76 7.14 1.75 0.75
N VAL A 77 7.54 1.88 -0.51
CA VAL A 77 7.12 2.98 -1.37
C VAL A 77 6.24 2.39 -2.45
N SER A 78 4.99 2.80 -2.48
CA SER A 78 4.01 2.37 -3.47
C SER A 78 3.37 3.56 -4.17
N PHE A 79 2.54 3.29 -5.18
CA PHE A 79 1.88 4.32 -5.96
C PHE A 79 0.38 4.06 -6.01
N ASP A 80 -0.39 5.12 -5.90
CA ASP A 80 -1.85 5.06 -6.03
C ASP A 80 -2.24 4.91 -7.51
N LEU A 81 -2.64 3.70 -7.88
CA LEU A 81 -3.03 3.40 -9.26
C LEU A 81 -4.37 4.05 -9.66
N GLU A 82 -5.24 4.36 -8.70
CA GLU A 82 -6.52 5.01 -8.99
C GLU A 82 -6.32 6.46 -9.47
N ASN A 83 -5.26 7.10 -8.98
CA ASN A 83 -4.90 8.48 -9.34
C ASN A 83 -3.85 8.57 -10.46
N MET A 84 -3.49 7.44 -11.10
CA MET A 84 -2.63 7.46 -12.28
C MET A 84 -3.40 7.89 -13.52
N VAL A 85 -2.81 8.78 -14.29
CA VAL A 85 -3.35 9.16 -15.59
C VAL A 85 -2.80 8.21 -16.66
N MET A 86 -3.70 7.52 -17.36
CA MET A 86 -3.35 6.60 -18.43
C MET A 86 -3.95 7.07 -19.75
N ASP A 87 -3.10 7.16 -20.79
CA ASP A 87 -3.47 7.44 -22.17
C ASP A 87 -3.20 6.17 -22.99
N THR A 88 -4.27 5.57 -23.53
CA THR A 88 -4.23 4.30 -24.27
C THR A 88 -4.56 4.44 -25.75
N ASP A 89 -4.81 5.66 -26.22
CA ASP A 89 -5.39 5.90 -27.55
C ASP A 89 -4.38 5.74 -28.71
N GLY A 90 -3.10 5.61 -28.41
CA GLY A 90 -2.05 5.45 -29.42
C GLY A 90 -1.48 4.05 -29.52
N ASP A 91 -0.40 3.92 -30.30
CA ASP A 91 0.40 2.70 -30.42
C ASP A 91 1.23 2.45 -29.14
N THR A 92 1.41 3.47 -28.32
CA THR A 92 2.15 3.43 -27.07
C THR A 92 1.25 3.88 -25.92
N VAL A 93 1.10 3.06 -24.90
CA VAL A 93 0.39 3.43 -23.66
C VAL A 93 1.29 4.36 -22.85
N LYS A 94 0.76 5.54 -22.48
CA LYS A 94 1.47 6.48 -21.61
C LYS A 94 0.83 6.46 -20.23
N ILE A 95 1.65 6.32 -19.19
CA ILE A 95 1.22 6.28 -17.80
C ILE A 95 1.99 7.34 -17.04
N THR A 96 1.27 8.26 -16.40
CA THR A 96 1.88 9.25 -15.50
C THR A 96 1.77 8.77 -14.08
N LEU A 97 2.92 8.65 -13.38
CA LEU A 97 2.96 8.21 -11.98
C LEU A 97 2.19 9.18 -11.08
N SER A 98 1.42 8.60 -10.17
CA SER A 98 0.82 9.32 -9.05
C SER A 98 1.88 9.71 -7.99
N PRO A 99 1.53 10.56 -7.03
CA PRO A 99 2.33 10.74 -5.82
C PRO A 99 2.59 9.39 -5.13
N GLU A 100 3.76 9.29 -4.51
CA GLU A 100 4.13 8.11 -3.75
C GLU A 100 3.39 8.01 -2.42
N ILE A 101 3.14 6.77 -2.00
CA ILE A 101 2.68 6.43 -0.65
C ILE A 101 3.86 5.80 0.07
N VAL A 102 4.33 6.45 1.14
CA VAL A 102 5.45 5.95 1.95
C VAL A 102 4.93 5.44 3.27
N GLU A 103 5.07 4.14 3.47
CA GLU A 103 4.73 3.48 4.72
C GLU A 103 6.01 3.10 5.46
N LEU A 104 6.05 3.40 6.76
CA LEU A 104 7.14 3.01 7.66
C LEU A 104 6.55 2.47 8.96
N TYR A 105 7.09 1.36 9.43
CA TYR A 105 6.75 0.71 10.69
C TYR A 105 8.00 0.15 11.35
N GLU A 106 7.96 -0.04 12.66
CA GLU A 106 9.00 -0.75 13.40
C GLU A 106 9.08 -2.19 12.88
N ALA A 107 10.27 -2.69 12.67
CA ALA A 107 10.45 -4.09 12.27
C ALA A 107 9.95 -5.02 13.37
N THR A 108 9.43 -6.18 13.00
CA THR A 108 8.89 -7.18 13.94
C THR A 108 9.94 -8.19 14.40
N GLU A 109 11.17 -8.03 13.96
CA GLU A 109 12.29 -8.91 14.30
C GLU A 109 12.78 -8.65 15.72
N ASP A 110 13.41 -9.64 16.30
CA ASP A 110 14.10 -9.48 17.58
C ASP A 110 15.13 -8.34 17.49
N ASN A 111 15.21 -7.54 18.53
CA ASN A 111 16.04 -6.34 18.58
C ASN A 111 15.70 -5.28 17.53
N SER A 112 14.41 -5.15 17.17
CA SER A 112 13.94 -4.04 16.34
C SER A 112 14.09 -2.68 17.02
N TRP A 113 14.07 -2.67 18.33
CA TRP A 113 14.36 -1.56 19.22
C TRP A 113 15.44 -1.95 20.21
N GLU A 114 16.61 -1.36 20.09
CA GLU A 114 17.75 -1.59 20.96
C GLU A 114 18.17 -0.29 21.63
N VAL A 115 18.05 -0.25 22.96
CA VAL A 115 18.53 0.87 23.77
C VAL A 115 19.95 0.58 24.17
N ILE A 116 20.87 1.43 23.74
CA ILE A 116 22.31 1.30 24.03
C ILE A 116 22.64 2.04 25.33
N ASP A 117 22.08 3.24 25.51
CA ASP A 117 22.31 4.06 26.69
C ASP A 117 21.08 4.94 26.99
N GLU A 118 20.79 5.08 28.28
CA GLU A 118 19.75 5.98 28.81
C GLU A 118 20.32 6.74 30.00
N LYS A 119 20.16 8.05 30.02
CA LYS A 119 20.71 8.90 31.07
C LYS A 119 19.76 10.02 31.48
N GLY A 120 19.49 10.13 32.77
CA GLY A 120 18.85 11.30 33.34
C GLY A 120 19.80 12.51 33.37
N LEU A 121 19.33 13.65 32.91
CA LEU A 121 20.14 14.88 32.83
C LEU A 121 20.11 15.71 34.11
N SER A 122 19.38 15.27 35.15
CA SER A 122 19.34 15.97 36.45
C SER A 122 19.34 14.96 37.59
N LEU A 123 19.77 15.40 38.78
CA LEU A 123 19.84 14.60 40.01
C LEU A 123 18.49 14.01 40.47
N PHE A 124 17.38 14.53 39.95
CA PHE A 124 16.03 14.10 40.32
C PHE A 124 15.33 13.33 39.18
N THR A 125 15.99 13.14 38.06
CA THR A 125 15.41 12.46 36.88
C THR A 125 15.85 10.99 36.90
N LYS A 126 14.89 10.07 36.79
CA LYS A 126 15.19 8.65 36.60
C LYS A 126 15.90 8.43 35.30
N ASP A 127 16.87 7.54 35.23
CA ASP A 127 17.64 7.26 34.02
C ASP A 127 16.78 6.61 32.92
N LYS A 128 15.87 5.69 33.29
CA LYS A 128 15.07 4.93 32.32
C LYS A 128 13.85 5.71 31.82
N LEU A 129 13.54 5.54 30.54
CA LEU A 129 12.30 5.98 29.93
C LEU A 129 11.11 5.15 30.49
N ASN A 130 9.96 5.79 30.61
CA ASN A 130 8.70 5.09 30.78
C ASN A 130 8.08 4.77 29.39
N ASN A 131 7.02 3.97 29.36
CA ASN A 131 6.39 3.54 28.12
C ASN A 131 5.88 4.70 27.26
N ASP A 132 5.36 5.78 27.85
CA ASP A 132 4.85 6.93 27.11
C ASP A 132 5.99 7.74 26.49
N GLU A 133 7.08 7.89 27.21
CA GLU A 133 8.30 8.53 26.73
C GLU A 133 8.92 7.72 25.60
N GLU A 134 9.00 6.39 25.73
CA GLU A 134 9.48 5.50 24.67
C GLU A 134 8.62 5.59 23.41
N ASN A 135 7.29 5.54 23.55
CA ASN A 135 6.37 5.69 22.43
C ASN A 135 6.53 7.05 21.74
N THR A 136 6.76 8.11 22.50
CA THR A 136 7.02 9.45 21.96
C THR A 136 8.33 9.48 21.17
N VAL A 137 9.39 8.88 21.69
CA VAL A 137 10.67 8.75 20.98
C VAL A 137 10.49 7.97 19.69
N LYS A 138 9.80 6.83 19.71
CA LYS A 138 9.51 6.02 18.52
C LYS A 138 8.73 6.80 17.45
N ALA A 139 7.72 7.58 17.86
CA ALA A 139 6.97 8.44 16.94
C ALA A 139 7.85 9.53 16.30
N ASN A 140 8.72 10.17 17.10
CA ASN A 140 9.68 11.16 16.62
C ASN A 140 10.66 10.55 15.60
N ILE A 141 11.14 9.34 15.87
CA ILE A 141 12.04 8.61 14.98
C ILE A 141 11.35 8.35 13.64
N LYS A 142 10.12 7.86 13.66
CA LYS A 142 9.35 7.59 12.43
C LYS A 142 9.25 8.84 11.56
N GLN A 143 8.96 10.00 12.16
CA GLN A 143 8.87 11.25 11.44
C GLN A 143 10.24 11.70 10.89
N LYS A 144 11.30 11.63 11.71
CA LYS A 144 12.67 11.95 11.28
C LYS A 144 13.12 11.02 10.15
N SER A 145 12.85 9.72 10.26
CA SER A 145 13.22 8.72 9.24
C SER A 145 12.55 9.01 7.91
N ARG A 146 11.25 9.32 7.91
CA ARG A 146 10.54 9.68 6.68
C ARG A 146 11.22 10.86 5.98
N LYS A 147 11.54 11.94 6.71
CA LYS A 147 12.27 13.08 6.15
C LYS A 147 13.64 12.67 5.58
N MET A 148 14.36 11.79 6.28
CA MET A 148 15.67 11.31 5.82
C MET A 148 15.56 10.51 4.51
N LEU A 149 14.52 9.69 4.32
CA LEU A 149 14.32 8.95 3.07
C LEU A 149 14.21 9.89 1.86
N TYR A 150 13.45 10.97 2.00
CA TYR A 150 13.35 12.01 0.97
C TYR A 150 14.69 12.71 0.76
N ARG A 151 15.27 13.23 1.83
CA ARG A 151 16.53 13.99 1.79
C ARG A 151 17.70 13.19 1.21
N ASN A 152 17.76 11.89 1.47
CA ASN A 152 18.84 11.02 0.99
C ASN A 152 18.58 10.45 -0.42
N GLY A 153 17.52 10.89 -1.10
CA GLY A 153 17.16 10.43 -2.44
C GLY A 153 16.68 8.98 -2.51
N VAL A 154 16.31 8.37 -1.37
CA VAL A 154 15.79 7.00 -1.35
C VAL A 154 14.45 6.95 -2.07
N ILE A 155 13.57 7.91 -1.81
CA ILE A 155 12.26 7.99 -2.46
C ILE A 155 12.40 8.24 -3.96
N GLU A 156 13.32 9.11 -4.39
CA GLU A 156 13.59 9.35 -5.82
C GLU A 156 14.02 8.07 -6.53
N ARG A 157 14.92 7.27 -5.92
CA ARG A 157 15.32 5.97 -6.47
C ARG A 157 14.17 4.97 -6.50
N ALA A 158 13.38 4.90 -5.44
CA ALA A 158 12.22 4.02 -5.37
C ALA A 158 11.17 4.38 -6.44
N ARG A 159 10.96 5.68 -6.71
CA ARG A 159 10.09 6.12 -7.81
C ARG A 159 10.61 5.68 -9.17
N ALA A 160 11.91 5.84 -9.42
CA ALA A 160 12.53 5.39 -10.67
C ALA A 160 12.40 3.87 -10.87
N GLU A 161 12.64 3.08 -9.81
CA GLU A 161 12.50 1.63 -9.84
C GLU A 161 11.05 1.19 -10.02
N GLY A 162 10.12 1.80 -9.29
CA GLY A 162 8.68 1.57 -9.41
C GLY A 162 8.17 1.88 -10.83
N ALA A 163 8.66 2.97 -11.45
CA ALA A 163 8.33 3.30 -12.84
C ALA A 163 8.76 2.20 -13.81
N VAL A 164 9.96 1.66 -13.65
CA VAL A 164 10.47 0.55 -14.48
C VAL A 164 9.66 -0.72 -14.26
N ASN A 165 9.33 -1.03 -13.02
CA ASN A 165 8.54 -2.23 -12.70
C ASN A 165 7.12 -2.12 -13.25
N LEU A 166 6.48 -0.96 -13.09
CA LEU A 166 5.17 -0.66 -13.66
C LEU A 166 5.17 -0.77 -15.19
N GLN A 167 6.18 -0.20 -15.85
CA GLN A 167 6.32 -0.28 -17.30
C GLN A 167 6.37 -1.73 -17.78
N LYS A 168 7.26 -2.54 -17.21
CA LYS A 168 7.40 -3.97 -17.58
C LYS A 168 6.11 -4.76 -17.35
N LEU A 169 5.38 -4.45 -16.27
CA LEU A 169 4.11 -5.09 -15.97
C LEU A 169 3.05 -4.73 -17.00
N MET A 170 2.91 -3.44 -17.27
CA MET A 170 1.88 -2.91 -18.18
C MET A 170 2.13 -3.30 -19.64
N GLU A 171 3.38 -3.43 -20.08
CA GLU A 171 3.72 -3.99 -21.39
C GLU A 171 3.18 -5.41 -21.58
N LYS A 172 3.22 -6.23 -20.53
CA LYS A 172 2.63 -7.58 -20.56
C LYS A 172 1.11 -7.55 -20.61
N VAL A 173 0.48 -6.60 -19.90
CA VAL A 173 -0.99 -6.47 -19.85
C VAL A 173 -1.54 -5.94 -21.16
N TYR A 174 -0.99 -4.86 -21.68
CA TYR A 174 -1.50 -4.20 -22.88
C TYR A 174 -0.98 -4.82 -24.18
N ARG A 175 0.09 -5.61 -24.11
CA ARG A 175 0.79 -6.17 -25.30
C ARG A 175 1.17 -5.10 -26.32
N LYS A 176 1.45 -3.91 -25.84
CA LYS A 176 1.89 -2.72 -26.57
C LYS A 176 3.07 -2.11 -25.83
N PRO A 177 3.88 -1.29 -26.50
CA PRO A 177 4.88 -0.48 -25.81
C PRO A 177 4.21 0.40 -24.73
N VAL A 178 4.83 0.48 -23.58
CA VAL A 178 4.37 1.33 -22.47
C VAL A 178 5.47 2.31 -22.11
N LYS A 179 5.10 3.55 -21.87
CA LYS A 179 5.99 4.58 -21.37
C LYS A 179 5.45 5.11 -20.04
N VAL A 180 6.19 4.88 -18.97
CA VAL A 180 5.88 5.48 -17.67
C VAL A 180 6.63 6.81 -17.54
N ILE A 181 5.92 7.84 -17.12
CA ILE A 181 6.42 9.20 -16.95
C ILE A 181 6.31 9.55 -15.47
N ASP A 182 7.44 9.85 -14.85
CA ASP A 182 7.46 10.46 -13.53
C ASP A 182 7.40 11.99 -13.70
N PRO A 183 6.31 12.64 -13.26
CA PRO A 183 6.17 14.09 -13.37
C PRO A 183 7.01 14.85 -12.34
N THR A 184 7.57 14.14 -11.35
CA THR A 184 8.34 14.77 -10.27
C THR A 184 9.72 15.18 -10.78
N PRO A 185 10.08 16.47 -10.72
CA PRO A 185 11.39 16.91 -11.14
C PRO A 185 12.50 16.24 -10.32
N LYS A 186 13.61 15.92 -10.97
CA LYS A 186 14.78 15.37 -10.29
C LYS A 186 15.25 16.32 -9.20
N GLY A 187 15.45 15.80 -7.99
CA GLY A 187 15.87 16.59 -6.83
C GLY A 187 14.76 17.41 -6.17
N ALA A 188 13.50 17.28 -6.59
CA ALA A 188 12.36 18.05 -6.05
C ALA A 188 12.23 17.96 -4.52
N TYR A 189 12.64 16.85 -3.93
CA TYR A 189 12.52 16.62 -2.49
C TYR A 189 13.68 17.13 -1.64
N TYR A 190 14.81 17.52 -2.26
CA TYR A 190 16.00 17.94 -1.49
C TYR A 190 15.79 19.25 -0.74
N ASP A 191 14.93 20.11 -1.24
CA ASP A 191 14.68 21.44 -0.65
C ASP A 191 13.50 21.47 0.31
N GLU A 192 12.55 20.57 0.14
CA GLU A 192 11.30 20.54 0.93
C GLU A 192 11.51 20.06 2.38
N PHE A 193 12.64 19.42 2.67
CA PHE A 193 12.96 18.82 3.98
C PHE A 193 14.29 19.34 4.59
N LYS A 194 14.79 20.46 4.11
CA LYS A 194 15.90 21.19 4.74
C LYS A 194 15.46 21.89 6.06
#